data_f996e4420ea90cf51a3b869653e97333
#
_entry.id   f996e4420ea90cf51a3b869653e97333
#
_cell.length_a   1.000
_cell.length_b   1.000
_cell.length_c   1.000
_cell.angle_alpha   90.00
_cell.angle_beta   90.00
_cell.angle_gamma   90.00
#
_symmetry.space_group_name_H-M   'P 1'
#
loop_
_entity.id
_entity.type
_entity.pdbx_description
1 polymer ?
#
loop_
_entity_poly.entity_id
_entity_poly.type
_entity_poly.pdbx_seq_one_letter_code
_entity_poly.pdbx_strand_id
1 'polypeptide(L)'
;VPYSAFYGARALALQEVGESTCTLGEVKNRADLVVFWGSEPRDTHPRHLARYAVHPPGMFLPHGRTDRTLIVVDVRQTPTAEEADLFLEVRPGEDYEILTALRARLKGRELDRAEVAGVPLKELESLLARMKRCRYGIVFYGTGLSMSRGWEQNIHELLLLVRELNTFTRFSVMAMRGPLGHGNAAGAFKVLSWQTGYPFALSFARGFPQYNPGEFTASELLDRGEVDAALVVGADALSFLPPRAAAALRELPTIVLAPRLHATAQIATVFFPTATYGIGAKGTMFRIDRIPLRARRVVDSPLPTDEAVLLELLSRLRDRHVNLAPTARDELRVSLRHLKEMRGLR
;
A
#
# COMPACT_ATOMS: atom_id res chain seq x y z
N VAL A 1 -3.55 10.18 -3.10
CA VAL A 1 -2.84 9.06 -2.48
C VAL A 1 -1.39 9.12 -2.87
N PRO A 2 -0.54 9.15 -1.90
CA PRO A 2 0.81 9.66 -2.09
C PRO A 2 1.85 8.67 -2.57
N TYR A 3 1.59 7.46 -2.97
CA TYR A 3 2.68 6.56 -3.31
C TYR A 3 2.36 5.70 -4.52
N SER A 4 2.72 6.18 -5.69
CA SER A 4 2.50 5.51 -6.96
C SER A 4 3.28 4.21 -7.08
N ALA A 5 4.56 4.17 -6.70
CA ALA A 5 5.38 2.98 -6.89
C ALA A 5 4.85 1.74 -6.14
N PHE A 6 4.60 1.84 -4.83
CA PHE A 6 4.09 0.69 -4.06
C PHE A 6 2.67 0.29 -4.43
N TYR A 7 1.79 1.26 -4.69
CA TYR A 7 0.38 0.99 -4.98
C TYR A 7 0.13 0.77 -6.46
N GLY A 8 0.88 1.41 -7.35
CA GLY A 8 0.74 1.28 -8.80
C GLY A 8 1.02 -0.13 -9.28
N ALA A 9 2.18 -0.70 -8.94
CA ALA A 9 2.52 -2.08 -9.27
C ALA A 9 1.49 -3.07 -8.82
N ARG A 10 1.09 -2.93 -7.54
CA ARG A 10 0.08 -3.81 -6.97
C ARG A 10 -1.27 -3.67 -7.66
N ALA A 11 -1.67 -2.44 -8.02
CA ALA A 11 -2.95 -2.21 -8.67
C ALA A 11 -3.00 -2.85 -10.06
N LEU A 12 -1.94 -2.71 -10.85
CA LEU A 12 -1.84 -3.33 -12.17
C LEU A 12 -1.84 -4.87 -12.07
N ALA A 13 -1.01 -5.42 -11.19
CA ALA A 13 -0.97 -6.86 -10.96
C ALA A 13 -2.31 -7.42 -10.45
N LEU A 14 -3.03 -6.68 -9.59
CA LEU A 14 -4.36 -7.06 -9.12
C LEU A 14 -5.40 -7.08 -10.22
N GLN A 15 -5.34 -6.18 -11.19
CA GLN A 15 -6.26 -6.14 -12.33
C GLN A 15 -6.07 -7.33 -13.24
N GLU A 16 -4.83 -7.79 -13.44
CA GLU A 16 -4.51 -8.88 -14.35
C GLU A 16 -4.62 -10.26 -13.71
N VAL A 17 -4.13 -10.41 -12.47
CA VAL A 17 -3.99 -11.70 -11.80
C VAL A 17 -5.03 -11.93 -10.71
N GLY A 18 -5.41 -10.87 -10.00
CA GLY A 18 -6.12 -10.97 -8.72
C GLY A 18 -5.17 -11.22 -7.55
N GLU A 19 -5.71 -11.32 -6.34
CA GLU A 19 -4.93 -11.56 -5.12
C GLU A 19 -5.62 -12.61 -4.23
N SER A 20 -4.96 -13.75 -4.06
CA SER A 20 -5.35 -14.72 -3.02
C SER A 20 -4.82 -14.22 -1.68
N THR A 21 -5.65 -13.59 -0.89
CA THR A 21 -5.27 -13.02 0.42
C THR A 21 -6.09 -13.61 1.55
N CYS A 22 -5.71 -13.33 2.79
CA CYS A 22 -6.37 -13.84 3.99
C CYS A 22 -6.38 -12.81 5.11
N THR A 23 -7.03 -13.12 6.22
CA THR A 23 -6.98 -12.33 7.44
C THR A 23 -5.78 -12.72 8.31
N LEU A 24 -5.31 -11.81 9.17
CA LEU A 24 -4.30 -12.15 10.18
C LEU A 24 -4.81 -13.19 11.20
N GLY A 25 -6.12 -13.30 11.34
CA GLY A 25 -6.74 -14.39 12.12
C GLY A 25 -6.54 -15.75 11.48
N GLU A 26 -6.65 -15.86 10.16
CA GLU A 26 -6.34 -17.10 9.42
C GLU A 26 -4.86 -17.42 9.49
N VAL A 27 -3.97 -16.45 9.34
CA VAL A 27 -2.53 -16.65 9.51
C VAL A 27 -2.24 -17.25 10.88
N LYS A 28 -2.74 -16.61 11.95
CA LYS A 28 -2.54 -17.09 13.32
C LYS A 28 -3.01 -18.52 13.52
N ASN A 29 -4.18 -18.86 12.98
CA ASN A 29 -4.83 -20.12 13.26
C ASN A 29 -4.44 -21.27 12.32
N ARG A 30 -3.91 -20.97 11.12
CA ARG A 30 -3.77 -21.96 10.05
C ARG A 30 -2.41 -21.99 9.37
N ALA A 31 -1.67 -20.85 9.29
CA ALA A 31 -0.45 -20.79 8.50
C ALA A 31 0.69 -21.56 9.15
N ASP A 32 1.00 -22.73 8.62
CA ASP A 32 2.14 -23.57 9.02
C ASP A 32 3.41 -23.24 8.21
N LEU A 33 3.30 -22.46 7.12
CA LEU A 33 4.40 -21.87 6.39
C LEU A 33 4.22 -20.37 6.29
N VAL A 34 5.21 -19.62 6.78
CA VAL A 34 5.26 -18.16 6.71
C VAL A 34 6.52 -17.72 5.98
N VAL A 35 6.36 -16.97 4.91
CA VAL A 35 7.46 -16.41 4.12
C VAL A 35 7.43 -14.90 4.24
N PHE A 36 8.53 -14.27 4.64
CA PHE A 36 8.75 -12.83 4.49
C PHE A 36 9.67 -12.59 3.29
N TRP A 37 9.21 -11.78 2.34
CA TRP A 37 9.95 -11.47 1.13
C TRP A 37 10.18 -9.96 1.01
N GLY A 38 11.46 -9.55 1.05
CA GLY A 38 11.83 -8.14 1.03
C GLY A 38 11.14 -7.32 2.11
N SER A 39 11.00 -7.89 3.31
CA SER A 39 10.22 -7.33 4.41
C SER A 39 10.86 -7.65 5.77
N GLU A 40 11.13 -6.61 6.57
CA GLU A 40 11.59 -6.74 7.94
C GLU A 40 10.47 -6.34 8.93
N PRO A 41 9.62 -7.29 9.36
CA PRO A 41 8.50 -7.00 10.24
C PRO A 41 8.90 -6.65 11.68
N ARG A 42 10.08 -7.05 12.16
CA ARG A 42 10.52 -6.69 13.52
C ARG A 42 10.70 -5.19 13.67
N ASP A 43 11.15 -4.52 12.61
CA ASP A 43 11.32 -3.07 12.57
C ASP A 43 10.02 -2.35 12.20
N THR A 44 9.33 -2.83 11.16
CA THR A 44 8.19 -2.12 10.57
C THR A 44 6.87 -2.44 11.26
N HIS A 45 6.73 -3.64 11.82
CA HIS A 45 5.51 -4.17 12.47
C HIS A 45 5.86 -4.97 13.74
N PRO A 46 6.43 -4.36 14.78
CA PRO A 46 7.11 -5.05 15.89
C PRO A 46 6.25 -6.04 16.66
N ARG A 47 4.92 -5.98 16.51
CA ARG A 47 3.99 -6.94 17.16
C ARG A 47 3.49 -8.03 16.21
N HIS A 48 3.90 -8.02 14.94
CA HIS A 48 3.34 -8.91 13.92
C HIS A 48 3.72 -10.38 14.16
N LEU A 49 5.00 -10.67 14.38
CA LEU A 49 5.48 -12.02 14.66
C LEU A 49 4.86 -12.58 15.93
N ALA A 50 4.86 -11.78 17.00
CA ALA A 50 4.36 -12.19 18.32
C ALA A 50 2.84 -12.36 18.38
N ARG A 51 2.07 -11.65 17.54
CA ARG A 51 0.60 -11.66 17.62
C ARG A 51 -0.07 -12.54 16.57
N TYR A 52 0.55 -12.69 15.39
CA TYR A 52 -0.13 -13.28 14.25
C TYR A 52 0.68 -14.32 13.50
N ALA A 53 1.92 -13.99 13.10
CA ALA A 53 2.57 -14.75 12.05
C ALA A 53 3.40 -15.94 12.51
N VAL A 54 4.13 -15.82 13.63
CA VAL A 54 5.19 -16.79 13.96
C VAL A 54 4.99 -17.43 15.32
N HIS A 55 4.92 -16.62 16.40
CA HIS A 55 4.99 -17.15 17.76
C HIS A 55 3.66 -17.64 18.37
N PRO A 56 2.49 -17.05 18.06
CA PRO A 56 1.30 -17.36 18.84
C PRO A 56 0.75 -18.73 18.53
N PRO A 57 0.26 -19.47 19.54
CA PRO A 57 -0.53 -20.65 19.28
C PRO A 57 -1.79 -20.29 18.49
N GLY A 58 -2.23 -21.19 17.65
CA GLY A 58 -3.42 -21.09 16.82
C GLY A 58 -4.30 -22.32 16.89
N MET A 59 -5.51 -22.26 16.38
CA MET A 59 -6.48 -23.34 16.43
C MET A 59 -5.95 -24.67 15.86
N PHE A 60 -5.17 -24.59 14.77
CA PHE A 60 -4.57 -25.77 14.11
C PHE A 60 -3.05 -25.84 14.29
N LEU A 61 -2.51 -24.99 15.14
CA LEU A 61 -1.08 -24.85 15.43
C LEU A 61 -0.89 -24.62 16.93
N PRO A 62 -1.23 -25.63 17.78
CA PRO A 62 -1.31 -25.45 19.22
C PRO A 62 0.03 -25.12 19.87
N HIS A 63 1.17 -25.51 19.27
CA HIS A 63 2.50 -25.27 19.82
C HIS A 63 3.16 -23.98 19.27
N GLY A 64 2.41 -23.16 18.52
CA GLY A 64 2.89 -21.84 18.07
C GLY A 64 4.07 -21.95 17.10
N ARG A 65 5.24 -21.42 17.49
CA ARG A 65 6.44 -21.37 16.64
C ARG A 65 6.89 -22.73 16.13
N THR A 66 6.82 -23.76 16.94
CA THR A 66 7.29 -25.11 16.58
C THR A 66 6.41 -25.82 15.55
N ASP A 67 5.16 -25.38 15.39
CA ASP A 67 4.26 -25.88 14.33
C ASP A 67 4.43 -25.13 13.00
N ARG A 68 5.35 -24.15 12.93
CA ARG A 68 5.53 -23.28 11.78
C ARG A 68 6.92 -23.35 11.20
N THR A 69 6.99 -23.30 9.89
CA THR A 69 8.23 -23.03 9.15
C THR A 69 8.26 -21.54 8.78
N LEU A 70 9.30 -20.86 9.24
CA LEU A 70 9.59 -19.47 8.91
C LEU A 70 10.66 -19.39 7.83
N ILE A 71 10.38 -18.73 6.73
CA ILE A 71 11.32 -18.50 5.63
C ILE A 71 11.47 -16.99 5.41
N VAL A 72 12.69 -16.54 5.19
CA VAL A 72 12.98 -15.16 4.82
C VAL A 72 13.74 -15.15 3.50
N VAL A 73 13.27 -14.32 2.57
CA VAL A 73 13.93 -14.02 1.28
C VAL A 73 14.25 -12.53 1.27
N ASP A 74 15.51 -12.18 1.32
CA ASP A 74 15.94 -10.77 1.38
C ASP A 74 17.34 -10.62 0.77
N VAL A 75 17.78 -9.39 0.53
CA VAL A 75 19.11 -9.04 -0.01
C VAL A 75 20.20 -9.03 1.08
N ARG A 76 19.82 -9.21 2.31
CA ARG A 76 20.74 -9.21 3.48
C ARG A 76 20.12 -9.97 4.64
N GLN A 77 20.94 -10.47 5.52
CA GLN A 77 20.47 -11.05 6.78
C GLN A 77 19.87 -9.95 7.67
N THR A 78 18.57 -10.12 8.00
CA THR A 78 17.81 -9.20 8.84
C THR A 78 17.53 -9.83 10.20
N PRO A 79 17.13 -9.04 11.24
CA PRO A 79 16.73 -9.63 12.53
C PRO A 79 15.63 -10.70 12.42
N THR A 80 14.73 -10.61 11.44
CA THR A 80 13.75 -11.68 11.20
C THR A 80 14.40 -12.91 10.55
N ALA A 81 15.41 -12.72 9.70
CA ALA A 81 16.15 -13.82 9.07
C ALA A 81 16.99 -14.63 10.09
N GLU A 82 17.45 -14.02 11.19
CA GLU A 82 18.16 -14.72 12.26
C GLU A 82 17.29 -15.79 12.95
N GLU A 83 15.95 -15.61 12.92
CA GLU A 83 14.98 -16.56 13.52
C GLU A 83 14.44 -17.55 12.49
N ALA A 84 14.77 -17.39 11.20
CA ALA A 84 14.20 -18.20 10.12
C ALA A 84 14.75 -19.63 10.10
N ASP A 85 13.89 -20.59 9.73
CA ASP A 85 14.29 -21.97 9.44
C ASP A 85 15.00 -22.11 8.09
N LEU A 86 14.80 -21.11 7.22
CA LEU A 86 15.48 -20.99 5.93
C LEU A 86 15.60 -19.50 5.57
N PHE A 87 16.82 -19.07 5.30
CA PHE A 87 17.11 -17.75 4.75
C PHE A 87 17.68 -17.91 3.34
N LEU A 88 17.13 -17.17 2.39
CA LEU A 88 17.63 -17.09 1.01
C LEU A 88 18.08 -15.65 0.75
N GLU A 89 19.38 -15.49 0.54
CA GLU A 89 19.96 -14.21 0.16
C GLU A 89 19.90 -14.05 -1.36
N VAL A 90 19.13 -13.05 -1.82
CA VAL A 90 18.91 -12.75 -3.24
C VAL A 90 19.76 -11.54 -3.63
N ARG A 91 20.39 -11.55 -4.79
CA ARG A 91 21.08 -10.37 -5.30
C ARG A 91 20.11 -9.20 -5.45
N PRO A 92 20.49 -7.99 -5.04
CA PRO A 92 19.62 -6.83 -5.12
C PRO A 92 19.05 -6.59 -6.53
N GLY A 93 17.73 -6.51 -6.63
CA GLY A 93 17.02 -6.26 -7.89
C GLY A 93 16.85 -7.47 -8.82
N GLU A 94 17.17 -8.69 -8.34
CA GLU A 94 17.02 -9.94 -9.10
C GLU A 94 15.86 -10.82 -8.57
N ASP A 95 14.88 -10.23 -7.85
CA ASP A 95 13.71 -10.95 -7.34
C ASP A 95 12.85 -11.56 -8.44
N TYR A 96 12.74 -10.88 -9.58
CA TYR A 96 11.99 -11.35 -10.74
C TYR A 96 12.50 -12.70 -11.25
N GLU A 97 13.81 -12.85 -11.31
CA GLU A 97 14.49 -14.07 -11.76
C GLU A 97 14.18 -15.25 -10.84
N ILE A 98 14.18 -15.02 -9.50
CA ILE A 98 13.80 -16.03 -8.51
C ILE A 98 12.34 -16.45 -8.69
N LEU A 99 11.43 -15.47 -8.76
CA LEU A 99 10.00 -15.73 -8.90
C LEU A 99 9.68 -16.49 -10.18
N THR A 100 10.30 -16.09 -11.28
CA THR A 100 10.16 -16.76 -12.58
C THR A 100 10.71 -18.19 -12.54
N ALA A 101 11.89 -18.40 -11.92
CA ALA A 101 12.50 -19.72 -11.75
C ALA A 101 11.59 -20.64 -10.90
N LEU A 102 11.07 -20.17 -9.78
CA LEU A 102 10.13 -20.92 -8.93
C LEU A 102 8.88 -21.33 -9.73
N ARG A 103 8.31 -20.44 -10.53
CA ARG A 103 7.16 -20.74 -11.38
C ARG A 103 7.48 -21.72 -12.50
N ALA A 104 8.65 -21.61 -13.13
CA ALA A 104 9.11 -22.56 -14.14
C ALA A 104 9.24 -23.97 -13.53
N ARG A 105 9.89 -24.08 -12.36
CA ARG A 105 10.01 -25.36 -11.62
C ARG A 105 8.66 -25.90 -11.16
N LEU A 106 7.75 -25.03 -10.73
CA LEU A 106 6.39 -25.42 -10.34
C LEU A 106 5.63 -26.09 -11.51
N LYS A 107 5.89 -25.63 -12.75
CA LYS A 107 5.35 -26.20 -14.00
C LYS A 107 6.13 -27.38 -14.53
N GLY A 108 7.08 -27.92 -13.79
CA GLY A 108 7.91 -29.06 -14.19
C GLY A 108 8.98 -28.75 -15.22
N ARG A 109 9.30 -27.47 -15.47
CA ARG A 109 10.36 -27.09 -16.40
C ARG A 109 11.72 -27.25 -15.73
N GLU A 110 12.65 -27.85 -16.40
CA GLU A 110 14.04 -27.89 -15.95
C GLU A 110 14.75 -26.57 -16.23
N LEU A 111 15.70 -26.22 -15.37
CA LEU A 111 16.54 -25.04 -15.50
C LEU A 111 17.99 -25.51 -15.66
N ASP A 112 18.57 -25.18 -16.81
CA ASP A 112 19.99 -25.50 -17.08
C ASP A 112 20.91 -24.43 -16.50
N ARG A 113 20.93 -24.37 -15.16
CA ARG A 113 21.82 -23.48 -14.39
C ARG A 113 21.94 -23.96 -12.95
N ALA A 114 23.11 -23.74 -12.34
CA ALA A 114 23.37 -24.16 -10.96
C ALA A 114 22.76 -23.23 -9.92
N GLU A 115 22.58 -21.94 -10.27
CA GLU A 115 22.05 -20.91 -9.41
C GLU A 115 21.14 -19.93 -10.17
N VAL A 116 20.29 -19.22 -9.46
CA VAL A 116 19.48 -18.10 -9.96
C VAL A 116 19.60 -16.94 -8.96
N ALA A 117 19.99 -15.77 -9.43
CA ALA A 117 20.08 -14.56 -8.61
C ALA A 117 20.94 -14.72 -7.32
N GLY A 118 21.99 -15.55 -7.39
CA GLY A 118 22.86 -15.85 -6.25
C GLY A 118 22.40 -17.00 -5.36
N VAL A 119 21.17 -17.51 -5.58
CA VAL A 119 20.61 -18.62 -4.79
C VAL A 119 20.85 -19.94 -5.54
N PRO A 120 21.48 -20.95 -4.91
CA PRO A 120 21.65 -22.27 -5.50
C PRO A 120 20.30 -22.90 -5.87
N LEU A 121 20.21 -23.52 -7.05
CA LEU A 121 18.97 -24.13 -7.54
C LEU A 121 18.37 -25.12 -6.54
N LYS A 122 19.21 -25.90 -5.85
CA LYS A 122 18.79 -26.84 -4.81
C LYS A 122 18.03 -26.15 -3.64
N GLU A 123 18.41 -24.94 -3.29
CA GLU A 123 17.72 -24.17 -2.23
C GLU A 123 16.37 -23.65 -2.72
N LEU A 124 16.29 -23.21 -3.97
CA LEU A 124 15.01 -22.84 -4.60
C LEU A 124 14.05 -24.03 -4.69
N GLU A 125 14.57 -25.21 -5.01
CA GLU A 125 13.80 -26.45 -5.01
C GLU A 125 13.33 -26.84 -3.60
N SER A 126 14.16 -26.64 -2.58
CA SER A 126 13.79 -26.84 -1.18
C SER A 126 12.69 -25.89 -0.76
N LEU A 127 12.81 -24.58 -1.10
CA LEU A 127 11.76 -23.59 -0.87
C LEU A 127 10.44 -24.02 -1.53
N LEU A 128 10.48 -24.37 -2.82
CA LEU A 128 9.29 -24.75 -3.59
C LEU A 128 8.65 -26.03 -3.02
N ALA A 129 9.45 -27.00 -2.61
CA ALA A 129 8.97 -28.23 -1.98
C ALA A 129 8.24 -27.95 -0.66
N ARG A 130 8.75 -27.02 0.16
CA ARG A 130 8.08 -26.57 1.39
C ARG A 130 6.78 -25.85 1.07
N MET A 131 6.77 -24.95 0.07
CA MET A 131 5.58 -24.24 -0.38
C MET A 131 4.47 -25.20 -0.85
N LYS A 132 4.82 -26.25 -1.58
CA LYS A 132 3.86 -27.25 -2.07
C LYS A 132 3.30 -28.17 -0.99
N ARG A 133 4.08 -28.46 0.05
CA ARG A 133 3.70 -29.43 1.11
C ARG A 133 3.04 -28.83 2.32
N CYS A 134 3.11 -27.51 2.51
CA CYS A 134 2.43 -26.88 3.64
C CYS A 134 0.91 -27.09 3.54
N ARG A 135 0.24 -27.02 4.67
CA ARG A 135 -1.24 -27.05 4.73
C ARG A 135 -1.85 -25.71 4.43
N TYR A 136 -1.17 -24.63 4.84
CA TYR A 136 -1.56 -23.26 4.60
C TYR A 136 -0.32 -22.37 4.57
N GLY A 137 0.03 -21.86 3.39
CA GLY A 137 1.16 -20.96 3.22
C GLY A 137 0.73 -19.50 3.14
N ILE A 138 1.61 -18.60 3.57
CA ILE A 138 1.47 -17.15 3.38
C ILE A 138 2.80 -16.54 2.99
N VAL A 139 2.78 -15.64 1.98
CA VAL A 139 3.88 -14.72 1.70
C VAL A 139 3.49 -13.32 2.16
N PHE A 140 4.27 -12.76 3.05
CA PHE A 140 4.27 -11.36 3.39
C PHE A 140 5.37 -10.66 2.60
N TYR A 141 5.01 -9.74 1.70
CA TYR A 141 6.00 -9.01 0.94
C TYR A 141 6.06 -7.53 1.31
N GLY A 142 7.26 -6.99 1.33
CA GLY A 142 7.54 -5.62 1.74
C GLY A 142 7.96 -4.71 0.60
N THR A 143 8.53 -3.57 0.99
CA THR A 143 9.07 -2.56 0.07
C THR A 143 10.32 -3.07 -0.66
N GLY A 144 11.07 -4.00 -0.07
CA GLY A 144 12.22 -4.64 -0.74
C GLY A 144 11.84 -5.29 -2.06
N LEU A 145 10.66 -5.93 -2.15
CA LEU A 145 10.16 -6.51 -3.38
C LEU A 145 9.40 -5.49 -4.25
N SER A 146 8.57 -4.64 -3.63
CA SER A 146 7.65 -3.76 -4.34
C SER A 146 8.24 -2.42 -4.78
N MET A 147 9.48 -2.12 -4.41
CA MET A 147 10.20 -0.88 -4.78
C MET A 147 11.61 -1.16 -5.34
N SER A 148 11.95 -2.42 -5.58
CA SER A 148 13.19 -2.84 -6.23
C SER A 148 13.08 -2.74 -7.75
N ARG A 149 14.19 -3.00 -8.46
CA ARG A 149 14.20 -3.09 -9.92
C ARG A 149 13.16 -4.11 -10.40
N GLY A 150 12.40 -3.75 -11.43
CA GLY A 150 11.33 -4.61 -11.94
C GLY A 150 10.10 -4.73 -11.01
N TRP A 151 9.87 -3.75 -10.15
CA TRP A 151 8.85 -3.75 -9.11
C TRP A 151 7.44 -4.14 -9.58
N GLU A 152 7.03 -3.75 -10.79
CA GLU A 152 5.73 -4.13 -11.38
C GLU A 152 5.66 -5.63 -11.64
N GLN A 153 6.67 -6.14 -12.32
CA GLN A 153 6.80 -7.53 -12.68
C GLN A 153 7.01 -8.43 -11.45
N ASN A 154 7.76 -7.96 -10.46
CA ASN A 154 7.96 -8.70 -9.22
C ASN A 154 6.63 -9.03 -8.52
N ILE A 155 5.75 -8.03 -8.39
CA ILE A 155 4.45 -8.24 -7.75
C ILE A 155 3.56 -9.12 -8.62
N HIS A 156 3.55 -8.90 -9.92
CA HIS A 156 2.81 -9.72 -10.87
C HIS A 156 3.21 -11.20 -10.78
N GLU A 157 4.53 -11.49 -10.83
CA GLU A 157 5.06 -12.85 -10.75
C GLU A 157 4.80 -13.51 -9.39
N LEU A 158 4.89 -12.73 -8.29
CA LEU A 158 4.53 -13.23 -6.97
C LEU A 158 3.05 -13.63 -6.90
N LEU A 159 2.13 -12.80 -7.42
CA LEU A 159 0.71 -13.13 -7.43
C LEU A 159 0.41 -14.35 -8.29
N LEU A 160 1.09 -14.48 -9.43
CA LEU A 160 1.00 -15.68 -10.28
C LEU A 160 1.52 -16.93 -9.57
N LEU A 161 2.68 -16.85 -8.90
CA LEU A 161 3.23 -17.96 -8.11
C LEU A 161 2.24 -18.42 -7.04
N VAL A 162 1.66 -17.49 -6.29
CA VAL A 162 0.67 -17.79 -5.24
C VAL A 162 -0.60 -18.40 -5.87
N ARG A 163 -1.08 -17.89 -6.99
CA ARG A 163 -2.22 -18.47 -7.72
C ARG A 163 -1.93 -19.92 -8.14
N GLU A 164 -0.75 -20.17 -8.68
CA GLU A 164 -0.34 -21.50 -9.14
C GLU A 164 -0.12 -22.48 -7.96
N LEU A 165 0.40 -22.01 -6.81
CA LEU A 165 0.52 -22.81 -5.58
C LEU A 165 -0.83 -23.26 -5.04
N ASN A 166 -1.91 -22.50 -5.27
CA ASN A 166 -3.25 -22.88 -4.85
C ASN A 166 -3.81 -24.09 -5.63
N THR A 167 -3.12 -24.62 -6.63
CA THR A 167 -3.43 -25.93 -7.23
C THR A 167 -2.91 -27.11 -6.38
N PHE A 168 -1.98 -26.86 -5.46
CA PHE A 168 -1.38 -27.88 -4.61
C PHE A 168 -1.86 -27.79 -3.16
N THR A 169 -1.95 -26.59 -2.64
CA THR A 169 -2.32 -26.31 -1.24
C THR A 169 -2.99 -24.96 -1.13
N ARG A 170 -3.43 -24.58 0.07
CA ARG A 170 -3.93 -23.21 0.30
C ARG A 170 -2.76 -22.27 0.51
N PHE A 171 -2.67 -21.27 -0.34
CA PHE A 171 -1.60 -20.28 -0.29
C PHE A 171 -2.13 -18.86 -0.45
N SER A 172 -1.64 -17.96 0.40
CA SER A 172 -2.07 -16.56 0.42
C SER A 172 -0.90 -15.61 0.27
N VAL A 173 -1.18 -14.37 -0.07
CA VAL A 173 -0.20 -13.28 -0.14
C VAL A 173 -0.75 -12.04 0.56
N MET A 174 0.11 -11.29 1.22
CA MET A 174 -0.27 -10.04 1.88
C MET A 174 0.86 -9.02 1.79
N ALA A 175 0.54 -7.82 1.31
CA ALA A 175 1.48 -6.71 1.31
C ALA A 175 1.70 -6.19 2.74
N MET A 176 2.96 -6.06 3.15
CA MET A 176 3.36 -5.35 4.36
C MET A 176 3.77 -3.93 3.98
N ARG A 177 3.08 -2.96 4.54
CA ARG A 177 3.43 -1.56 4.33
C ARG A 177 4.71 -1.23 5.06
N GLY A 178 5.55 -0.39 4.45
CA GLY A 178 6.74 0.14 5.11
C GLY A 178 6.40 1.05 6.31
N PRO A 179 7.41 1.55 7.04
CA PRO A 179 7.26 2.36 8.25
C PRO A 179 6.54 3.69 8.02
N LEU A 180 6.38 4.11 6.78
CA LEU A 180 5.64 5.28 6.34
C LEU A 180 4.12 5.03 6.31
N GLY A 181 3.59 4.30 7.28
CA GLY A 181 2.15 4.06 7.44
C GLY A 181 1.36 5.38 7.39
N HIS A 182 0.62 5.57 6.31
CA HIS A 182 -0.08 6.83 6.04
C HIS A 182 -1.50 6.73 6.57
N GLY A 183 -1.73 7.21 7.77
CA GLY A 183 -3.06 7.36 8.35
C GLY A 183 -3.96 6.13 8.08
N ASN A 184 -5.20 6.38 7.69
CA ASN A 184 -6.16 5.33 7.29
C ASN A 184 -6.30 5.22 5.76
N ALA A 185 -5.20 5.17 5.02
CA ALA A 185 -5.22 5.09 3.55
C ALA A 185 -6.07 3.91 3.03
N ALA A 186 -6.04 2.77 3.75
CA ALA A 186 -6.89 1.63 3.40
C ALA A 186 -8.39 1.95 3.52
N GLY A 187 -8.78 2.75 4.50
CA GLY A 187 -10.15 3.27 4.63
C GLY A 187 -10.52 4.20 3.48
N ALA A 188 -9.62 5.14 3.15
CA ALA A 188 -9.82 6.06 2.02
C ALA A 188 -9.99 5.31 0.69
N PHE A 189 -9.17 4.29 0.43
CA PHE A 189 -9.31 3.44 -0.76
C PHE A 189 -10.65 2.72 -0.82
N LYS A 190 -11.14 2.22 0.31
CA LYS A 190 -12.45 1.56 0.39
C LYS A 190 -13.57 2.54 0.03
N VAL A 191 -13.55 3.73 0.65
CA VAL A 191 -14.57 4.75 0.39
C VAL A 191 -14.53 5.20 -1.07
N LEU A 192 -13.37 5.49 -1.63
CA LEU A 192 -13.24 5.82 -3.05
C LEU A 192 -13.77 4.68 -3.94
N SER A 193 -13.44 3.42 -3.62
CA SER A 193 -13.94 2.27 -4.39
C SER A 193 -15.46 2.17 -4.37
N TRP A 194 -16.11 2.43 -3.22
CA TRP A 194 -17.58 2.40 -3.12
C TRP A 194 -18.25 3.51 -3.92
N GLN A 195 -17.62 4.68 -3.95
CA GLN A 195 -18.20 5.87 -4.59
C GLN A 195 -17.90 5.97 -6.08
N THR A 196 -16.77 5.44 -6.53
CA THR A 196 -16.25 5.68 -7.88
C THR A 196 -15.97 4.41 -8.69
N GLY A 197 -15.89 3.26 -8.03
CA GLY A 197 -15.40 2.01 -8.62
C GLY A 197 -13.90 1.82 -8.52
N TYR A 198 -13.13 2.84 -8.10
CA TYR A 198 -11.66 2.86 -8.13
C TYR A 198 -11.04 3.29 -6.80
N PRO A 199 -9.90 2.71 -6.39
CA PRO A 199 -9.35 2.93 -5.05
C PRO A 199 -8.49 4.20 -4.89
N PHE A 200 -7.85 4.69 -5.97
CA PHE A 200 -6.92 5.83 -5.97
C PHE A 200 -6.60 6.28 -7.41
N ALA A 201 -5.68 7.20 -7.62
CA ALA A 201 -5.29 7.73 -8.95
C ALA A 201 -6.51 8.17 -9.78
N LEU A 202 -7.32 9.03 -9.17
CA LEU A 202 -8.56 9.52 -9.75
C LEU A 202 -8.43 10.96 -10.18
N SER A 203 -8.91 11.25 -11.38
CA SER A 203 -9.18 12.60 -11.87
C SER A 203 -10.68 12.81 -12.01
N PHE A 204 -11.17 13.94 -11.48
CA PHE A 204 -12.54 14.41 -11.65
C PHE A 204 -12.64 15.60 -12.61
N ALA A 205 -11.57 15.93 -13.33
CA ALA A 205 -11.50 17.10 -14.20
C ALA A 205 -12.61 17.14 -15.28
N ARG A 206 -13.15 15.98 -15.66
CA ARG A 206 -14.25 15.87 -16.64
C ARG A 206 -15.65 15.77 -16.00
N GLY A 207 -15.76 15.93 -14.68
CA GLY A 207 -17.03 15.81 -13.95
C GLY A 207 -17.45 14.39 -13.59
N PHE A 208 -16.65 13.38 -13.94
CA PHE A 208 -16.82 11.99 -13.55
C PHE A 208 -15.47 11.36 -13.19
N PRO A 209 -15.42 10.27 -12.39
CA PRO A 209 -14.16 9.65 -12.00
C PRO A 209 -13.47 8.99 -13.20
N GLN A 210 -12.23 9.35 -13.42
CA GLN A 210 -11.31 8.72 -14.36
C GLN A 210 -10.17 8.09 -13.57
N TYR A 211 -9.83 6.86 -13.87
CA TYR A 211 -8.80 6.09 -13.18
C TYR A 211 -7.63 5.79 -14.09
N ASN A 212 -6.44 6.23 -13.72
CA ASN A 212 -5.20 5.83 -14.38
C ASN A 212 -4.01 5.94 -13.40
N PRO A 213 -3.56 4.82 -12.79
CA PRO A 213 -2.31 4.79 -12.05
C PRO A 213 -1.13 5.12 -12.97
N GLY A 214 -0.22 5.97 -12.49
CA GLY A 214 0.91 6.48 -13.30
C GLY A 214 0.58 7.75 -14.11
N GLU A 215 -0.70 8.13 -14.19
CA GLU A 215 -1.09 9.40 -14.80
C GLU A 215 -1.79 10.34 -13.79
N PHE A 216 -2.77 9.82 -13.04
CA PHE A 216 -3.57 10.60 -12.10
C PHE A 216 -3.15 10.44 -10.64
N THR A 217 -1.96 9.92 -10.37
CA THR A 217 -1.43 9.92 -9.01
C THR A 217 -0.87 11.30 -8.67
N ALA A 218 -0.86 11.63 -7.38
CA ALA A 218 -0.43 12.95 -6.93
C ALA A 218 1.03 13.25 -7.31
N SER A 219 1.91 12.24 -7.29
CA SER A 219 3.32 12.40 -7.66
C SER A 219 3.49 12.80 -9.13
N GLU A 220 2.78 12.14 -10.04
CA GLU A 220 2.87 12.40 -11.47
C GLU A 220 2.22 13.75 -11.86
N LEU A 221 1.08 14.07 -11.22
CA LEU A 221 0.43 15.38 -11.45
C LEU A 221 1.31 16.54 -10.97
N LEU A 222 1.95 16.39 -9.80
CA LEU A 222 2.90 17.38 -9.28
C LEU A 222 4.15 17.48 -10.16
N ASP A 223 4.70 16.35 -10.60
CA ASP A 223 5.91 16.32 -11.44
C ASP A 223 5.70 17.00 -12.81
N ARG A 224 4.48 16.91 -13.36
CA ARG A 224 4.10 17.58 -14.61
C ARG A 224 3.59 19.00 -14.44
N GLY A 225 3.47 19.52 -13.21
CA GLY A 225 2.96 20.86 -12.95
C GLY A 225 1.47 21.05 -13.27
N GLU A 226 0.68 19.99 -13.18
CA GLU A 226 -0.76 20.00 -13.47
C GLU A 226 -1.63 20.27 -12.22
N VAL A 227 -1.05 20.84 -11.17
CA VAL A 227 -1.70 21.09 -9.88
C VAL A 227 -1.56 22.57 -9.52
N ASP A 228 -2.67 23.22 -9.18
CA ASP A 228 -2.71 24.64 -8.78
C ASP A 228 -2.75 24.80 -7.25
N ALA A 229 -3.19 23.80 -6.52
CA ALA A 229 -3.23 23.75 -5.04
C ALA A 229 -3.23 22.32 -4.54
N ALA A 230 -2.85 22.10 -3.28
CA ALA A 230 -2.84 20.77 -2.66
C ALA A 230 -3.62 20.75 -1.33
N LEU A 231 -4.39 19.69 -1.12
CA LEU A 231 -4.97 19.33 0.17
C LEU A 231 -4.37 18.02 0.66
N VAL A 232 -3.63 18.07 1.75
CA VAL A 232 -2.94 16.91 2.34
C VAL A 232 -3.59 16.56 3.68
N VAL A 233 -4.08 15.33 3.80
CA VAL A 233 -4.78 14.85 5.01
C VAL A 233 -4.06 13.64 5.60
N GLY A 234 -3.60 13.75 6.83
CA GLY A 234 -3.03 12.66 7.63
C GLY A 234 -1.73 12.08 7.08
N ALA A 235 -0.96 12.85 6.30
CA ALA A 235 0.28 12.37 5.69
C ALA A 235 1.37 13.43 5.68
N ASP A 236 2.63 13.01 5.84
CA ASP A 236 3.80 13.85 5.56
C ASP A 236 4.29 13.59 4.13
N ALA A 237 3.65 14.27 3.16
CA ALA A 237 3.89 14.05 1.73
C ALA A 237 5.35 14.28 1.33
N LEU A 238 6.03 15.27 1.90
CA LEU A 238 7.43 15.57 1.59
C LEU A 238 8.39 14.45 1.97
N SER A 239 8.02 13.59 2.92
CA SER A 239 8.90 12.49 3.38
C SER A 239 8.99 11.34 2.38
N PHE A 240 8.14 11.30 1.35
CA PHE A 240 8.07 10.17 0.41
C PHE A 240 7.80 10.55 -1.06
N LEU A 241 7.52 11.81 -1.37
CA LEU A 241 7.40 12.23 -2.77
C LEU A 241 8.77 12.20 -3.47
N PRO A 242 8.80 11.85 -4.76
CA PRO A 242 10.01 12.03 -5.58
C PRO A 242 10.49 13.49 -5.55
N PRO A 243 11.79 13.74 -5.73
CA PRO A 243 12.37 15.09 -5.55
C PRO A 243 11.69 16.19 -6.36
N ARG A 244 11.32 15.94 -7.62
CA ARG A 244 10.63 16.93 -8.48
C ARG A 244 9.21 17.21 -7.98
N ALA A 245 8.44 16.18 -7.64
CA ALA A 245 7.11 16.35 -7.09
C ALA A 245 7.14 17.04 -5.71
N ALA A 246 8.15 16.74 -4.88
CA ALA A 246 8.36 17.42 -3.60
C ALA A 246 8.73 18.89 -3.78
N ALA A 247 9.54 19.23 -4.78
CA ALA A 247 9.85 20.62 -5.14
C ALA A 247 8.60 21.36 -5.60
N ALA A 248 7.82 20.78 -6.52
CA ALA A 248 6.56 21.36 -6.97
C ALA A 248 5.58 21.62 -5.82
N LEU A 249 5.44 20.66 -4.89
CA LEU A 249 4.55 20.84 -3.73
C LEU A 249 4.96 22.02 -2.83
N ARG A 250 6.23 22.37 -2.76
CA ARG A 250 6.73 23.51 -1.97
C ARG A 250 6.30 24.86 -2.51
N GLU A 251 6.08 24.94 -3.82
CA GLU A 251 5.70 26.17 -4.52
C GLU A 251 4.18 26.38 -4.61
N LEU A 252 3.39 25.39 -4.21
CA LEU A 252 1.93 25.43 -4.34
C LEU A 252 1.24 25.89 -3.05
N PRO A 253 0.12 26.60 -3.15
CA PRO A 253 -0.79 26.78 -2.04
C PRO A 253 -1.22 25.42 -1.49
N THR A 254 -0.89 25.15 -0.21
CA THR A 254 -1.12 23.85 0.39
C THR A 254 -1.90 23.98 1.69
N ILE A 255 -2.98 23.21 1.80
CA ILE A 255 -3.73 23.01 3.05
C ILE A 255 -3.34 21.65 3.64
N VAL A 256 -2.97 21.61 4.91
CA VAL A 256 -2.59 20.39 5.60
C VAL A 256 -3.46 20.16 6.84
N LEU A 257 -4.06 18.97 6.93
CA LEU A 257 -4.74 18.48 8.13
C LEU A 257 -3.88 17.36 8.74
N ALA A 258 -3.38 17.55 9.95
CA ALA A 258 -2.57 16.53 10.62
C ALA A 258 -2.55 16.74 12.15
N PRO A 259 -2.35 15.67 12.95
CA PRO A 259 -2.35 15.78 14.41
C PRO A 259 -1.09 16.46 14.98
N ARG A 260 -0.04 16.61 14.19
CA ARG A 260 1.22 17.24 14.62
C ARG A 260 1.93 17.91 13.46
N LEU A 261 2.78 18.87 13.80
CA LEU A 261 3.64 19.54 12.84
C LEU A 261 4.70 18.54 12.30
N HIS A 262 4.80 18.45 10.98
CA HIS A 262 5.78 17.66 10.25
C HIS A 262 6.25 18.45 9.01
N ALA A 263 7.18 17.93 8.21
CA ALA A 263 7.81 18.67 7.12
C ALA A 263 6.80 19.28 6.14
N THR A 264 5.77 18.54 5.73
CA THR A 264 4.72 19.07 4.85
C THR A 264 3.85 20.12 5.55
N ALA A 265 3.58 19.97 6.84
CA ALA A 265 2.82 20.96 7.58
C ALA A 265 3.59 22.27 7.79
N GLN A 266 4.93 22.22 7.81
CA GLN A 266 5.78 23.43 7.91
C GLN A 266 5.74 24.32 6.67
N ILE A 267 5.51 23.72 5.49
CA ILE A 267 5.40 24.46 4.23
C ILE A 267 3.96 24.84 3.88
N ALA A 268 2.98 24.43 4.71
CA ALA A 268 1.57 24.64 4.40
C ALA A 268 1.21 26.13 4.43
N THR A 269 0.44 26.57 3.43
CA THR A 269 -0.21 27.88 3.45
C THR A 269 -1.22 27.97 4.60
N VAL A 270 -1.92 26.85 4.86
CA VAL A 270 -2.86 26.72 5.98
C VAL A 270 -2.66 25.35 6.63
N PHE A 271 -2.41 25.33 7.93
CA PHE A 271 -2.31 24.11 8.74
C PHE A 271 -3.45 24.02 9.73
N PHE A 272 -4.21 22.92 9.67
CA PHE A 272 -5.22 22.56 10.67
C PHE A 272 -4.67 21.44 11.56
N PRO A 273 -4.32 21.72 12.82
CA PRO A 273 -4.04 20.65 13.78
C PRO A 273 -5.35 19.90 14.09
N THR A 274 -5.33 18.58 13.92
CA THR A 274 -6.52 17.75 14.08
C THR A 274 -6.33 16.65 15.12
N ALA A 275 -7.43 16.14 15.68
CA ALA A 275 -7.41 15.10 16.68
C ALA A 275 -6.97 13.75 16.11
N THR A 276 -6.06 13.07 16.81
CA THR A 276 -5.56 11.75 16.40
C THR A 276 -6.63 10.67 16.53
N TYR A 277 -6.89 9.91 15.47
CA TYR A 277 -7.82 8.78 15.50
C TYR A 277 -7.39 7.70 16.49
N GLY A 278 -8.35 7.18 17.26
CA GLY A 278 -8.11 6.17 18.29
C GLY A 278 -7.47 6.74 19.57
N ILE A 279 -7.26 8.06 19.64
CA ILE A 279 -6.82 8.79 20.84
C ILE A 279 -7.84 9.89 21.13
N GLY A 280 -7.82 10.98 20.39
CA GLY A 280 -8.72 12.14 20.56
C GLY A 280 -9.95 12.11 19.64
N ALA A 281 -9.98 11.22 18.66
CA ALA A 281 -11.11 11.08 17.73
C ALA A 281 -11.52 9.61 17.57
N LYS A 282 -12.83 9.39 17.36
CA LYS A 282 -13.40 8.08 16.97
C LYS A 282 -13.37 7.92 15.44
N GLY A 283 -13.44 6.68 14.97
CA GLY A 283 -13.55 6.41 13.54
C GLY A 283 -13.45 4.92 13.24
N THR A 284 -13.35 4.57 11.96
CA THR A 284 -13.05 3.21 11.52
C THR A 284 -11.68 3.17 10.89
N MET A 285 -10.77 2.40 11.48
CA MET A 285 -9.43 2.16 10.97
C MET A 285 -9.38 0.79 10.31
N PHE A 286 -8.64 0.65 9.20
CA PHE A 286 -8.47 -0.64 8.56
C PHE A 286 -7.07 -1.20 8.87
N ARG A 287 -7.05 -2.43 9.38
CA ARG A 287 -5.83 -3.21 9.58
C ARG A 287 -5.22 -3.59 8.22
N ILE A 288 -3.96 -4.04 8.19
CA ILE A 288 -3.26 -4.39 6.93
C ILE A 288 -3.97 -5.47 6.12
N ASP A 289 -4.70 -6.37 6.78
CA ASP A 289 -5.54 -7.42 6.20
C ASP A 289 -6.96 -6.95 5.86
N ARG A 290 -7.17 -5.64 5.78
CA ARG A 290 -8.42 -4.98 5.39
C ARG A 290 -9.61 -5.21 6.34
N ILE A 291 -9.37 -5.72 7.54
CA ILE A 291 -10.41 -5.83 8.57
C ILE A 291 -10.67 -4.46 9.19
N PRO A 292 -11.92 -3.97 9.18
CA PRO A 292 -12.29 -2.72 9.82
C PRO A 292 -12.24 -2.87 11.35
N LEU A 293 -11.58 -1.91 12.00
CA LEU A 293 -11.48 -1.82 13.45
C LEU A 293 -12.07 -0.50 13.92
N ARG A 294 -12.96 -0.55 14.88
CA ARG A 294 -13.53 0.65 15.48
C ARG A 294 -12.48 1.31 16.38
N ALA A 295 -12.00 2.48 15.98
CA ALA A 295 -11.17 3.34 16.80
C ALA A 295 -12.07 4.13 17.77
N ARG A 296 -11.85 3.97 19.08
CA ARG A 296 -12.58 4.70 20.14
C ARG A 296 -11.79 5.94 20.52
N ARG A 297 -12.49 7.01 20.90
CA ARG A 297 -11.87 8.13 21.58
C ARG A 297 -11.52 7.69 23.00
N VAL A 298 -10.29 7.90 23.42
CA VAL A 298 -9.77 7.53 24.73
C VAL A 298 -9.56 8.76 25.61
N VAL A 299 -9.19 9.88 24.98
CA VAL A 299 -8.93 11.17 25.65
C VAL A 299 -9.73 12.25 24.93
N ASP A 300 -10.25 13.20 25.69
CA ASP A 300 -10.88 14.39 25.10
C ASP A 300 -9.81 15.27 24.46
N SER A 301 -10.10 15.73 23.25
CA SER A 301 -9.22 16.61 22.48
C SER A 301 -9.96 17.92 22.18
N PRO A 302 -9.32 19.08 22.40
CA PRO A 302 -9.87 20.37 21.98
C PRO A 302 -9.75 20.58 20.45
N LEU A 303 -8.96 19.74 19.77
CA LEU A 303 -8.74 19.85 18.32
C LEU A 303 -9.93 19.27 17.55
N PRO A 304 -10.29 19.86 16.40
CA PRO A 304 -11.31 19.30 15.51
C PRO A 304 -10.84 17.98 14.93
N THR A 305 -11.78 17.16 14.48
CA THR A 305 -11.46 15.98 13.66
C THR A 305 -11.23 16.38 12.19
N ASP A 306 -10.48 15.57 11.40
CA ASP A 306 -10.35 15.79 9.95
C ASP A 306 -11.74 15.88 9.29
N GLU A 307 -12.67 15.01 9.72
CA GLU A 307 -14.06 15.00 9.22
C GLU A 307 -14.76 16.34 9.46
N ALA A 308 -14.63 16.91 10.67
CA ALA A 308 -15.27 18.20 11.01
C ALA A 308 -14.72 19.33 10.12
N VAL A 309 -13.40 19.39 9.94
CA VAL A 309 -12.76 20.40 9.08
C VAL A 309 -13.20 20.24 7.62
N LEU A 310 -13.19 19.00 7.10
CA LEU A 310 -13.59 18.73 5.71
C LEU A 310 -15.07 19.04 5.45
N LEU A 311 -15.96 18.73 6.40
CA LEU A 311 -17.39 19.06 6.29
C LEU A 311 -17.61 20.57 6.30
N GLU A 312 -16.91 21.32 7.15
CA GLU A 312 -17.00 22.78 7.19
C GLU A 312 -16.48 23.40 5.88
N LEU A 313 -15.34 22.92 5.36
CA LEU A 313 -14.83 23.36 4.07
C LEU A 313 -15.84 23.07 2.93
N LEU A 314 -16.43 21.90 2.93
CA LEU A 314 -17.46 21.52 1.93
C LEU A 314 -18.71 22.40 2.03
N SER A 315 -19.18 22.72 3.25
CA SER A 315 -20.31 23.62 3.46
C SER A 315 -20.03 25.01 2.87
N ARG A 316 -18.88 25.59 3.22
CA ARG A 316 -18.49 26.92 2.71
C ARG A 316 -18.32 26.97 1.19
N LEU A 317 -17.82 25.90 0.59
CA LEU A 317 -17.72 25.82 -0.87
C LEU A 317 -19.12 25.75 -1.52
N ARG A 318 -20.05 25.02 -0.93
CA ARG A 318 -21.46 24.96 -1.42
C ARG A 318 -22.15 26.30 -1.29
N ASP A 319 -22.00 27.00 -0.17
CA ASP A 319 -22.59 28.32 0.06
C ASP A 319 -22.07 29.36 -0.92
N ARG A 320 -20.76 29.35 -1.23
CA ARG A 320 -20.17 30.20 -2.28
C ARG A 320 -20.74 29.92 -3.66
N HIS A 321 -20.95 28.66 -4.01
CA HIS A 321 -21.56 28.27 -5.28
C HIS A 321 -23.05 28.68 -5.38
N VAL A 322 -23.75 28.73 -4.26
CA VAL A 322 -25.16 29.19 -4.22
C VAL A 322 -25.21 30.74 -4.30
N ASN A 323 -24.27 31.44 -3.71
CA ASN A 323 -24.24 32.90 -3.62
C ASN A 323 -23.54 33.59 -4.80
N LEU A 324 -22.96 32.84 -5.76
CA LEU A 324 -22.48 33.44 -7.02
C LEU A 324 -23.70 33.89 -7.84
N ALA A 325 -23.73 35.17 -8.20
CA ALA A 325 -24.73 35.73 -9.11
C ALA A 325 -24.80 34.86 -10.42
N PRO A 326 -25.97 34.76 -11.05
CA PRO A 326 -26.12 33.96 -12.26
C PRO A 326 -25.07 34.26 -13.34
N THR A 327 -24.72 35.52 -13.52
CA THR A 327 -23.63 36.01 -14.38
C THR A 327 -22.26 35.45 -14.01
N ALA A 328 -21.90 35.40 -12.70
CA ALA A 328 -20.64 34.85 -12.23
C ALA A 328 -20.58 33.32 -12.37
N ARG A 329 -21.73 32.62 -12.27
CA ARG A 329 -21.83 31.19 -12.58
C ARG A 329 -21.58 30.91 -14.05
N ASP A 330 -22.12 31.72 -14.93
CA ASP A 330 -21.96 31.56 -16.37
C ASP A 330 -20.53 31.94 -16.81
N GLU A 331 -19.93 32.97 -16.23
CA GLU A 331 -18.53 33.32 -16.45
C GLU A 331 -17.59 32.21 -15.96
N LEU A 332 -17.86 31.62 -14.81
CA LEU A 332 -17.06 30.48 -14.29
C LEU A 332 -17.21 29.24 -15.19
N ARG A 333 -18.43 28.98 -15.70
CA ARG A 333 -18.69 27.91 -16.67
C ARG A 333 -17.98 28.15 -18.00
N VAL A 334 -18.01 29.38 -18.47
CA VAL A 334 -17.33 29.81 -19.71
C VAL A 334 -15.80 29.71 -19.52
N SER A 335 -15.26 30.20 -18.40
CA SER A 335 -13.84 30.05 -18.05
C SER A 335 -13.39 28.61 -17.91
N LEU A 336 -14.19 27.75 -17.24
CA LEU A 336 -13.91 26.32 -17.15
C LEU A 336 -14.01 25.61 -18.50
N ARG A 337 -14.93 26.03 -19.37
CA ARG A 337 -15.04 25.53 -20.75
C ARG A 337 -13.83 25.94 -21.58
N HIS A 338 -13.42 27.20 -21.48
CA HIS A 338 -12.24 27.76 -22.20
C HIS A 338 -10.93 27.10 -21.73
N LEU A 339 -10.77 26.86 -20.42
CA LEU A 339 -9.66 26.10 -19.86
C LEU A 339 -9.62 24.64 -20.35
N LYS A 340 -10.80 24.03 -20.51
CA LYS A 340 -10.92 22.68 -21.08
C LYS A 340 -10.54 22.62 -22.56
N GLU A 341 -10.97 23.63 -23.33
CA GLU A 341 -10.64 23.74 -24.75
C GLU A 341 -9.17 24.04 -25.00
N MET A 342 -8.54 24.94 -24.22
CA MET A 342 -7.10 25.21 -24.28
C MET A 342 -6.23 24.01 -23.89
N ARG A 343 -6.73 23.11 -23.03
CA ARG A 343 -6.01 21.89 -22.62
C ARG A 343 -6.34 20.67 -23.50
N GLY A 344 -7.05 20.84 -24.63
CA GLY A 344 -7.41 19.74 -25.51
C GLY A 344 -8.33 18.68 -24.88
N LEU A 345 -8.98 18.99 -23.77
CA LEU A 345 -9.91 18.13 -23.06
C LEU A 345 -11.33 18.41 -23.57
N ARG A 346 -11.79 17.60 -24.54
CA ARG A 346 -13.20 17.55 -24.95
C ARG A 346 -14.06 16.78 -23.97
#